data_4646deeb1fb97aa822bcd636fc53bf4c
#
_entry.id   4646deeb1fb97aa822bcd636fc53bf4c
#
_cell.length_a   1.000
_cell.length_b   1.000
_cell.length_c   1.000
_cell.angle_alpha   90.00
_cell.angle_beta   90.00
_cell.angle_gamma   90.00
#
_symmetry.space_group_name_H-M   'P 1'
#
loop_
_entity.id
_entity.type
_entity.pdbx_description
1 polymer ?
#
loop_
_entity_poly.entity_id
_entity_poly.type
_entity_poly.pdbx_seq_one_letter_code
_entity_poly.pdbx_strand_id
1 'polypeptide(L)'
;MAVSNASIKQILEPRIDSKTKRMDIGGLLIPPTSLITGLLYGFANHEHLRAKEYYFWRICDELWNHEDLPEKLMIRHPWAEQMVWAALNNKYLAVGGSASSGKSHTMAAWGIVNWLSKPKDTLVLMTSTTLRE
;
A
#
# COMPACT_ATOMS: atom_id res chain seq x y z
N MET A 1 24.38 6.48 -7.29
CA MET A 1 24.04 5.65 -8.46
C MET A 1 22.54 5.40 -8.44
N ALA A 2 21.85 5.75 -9.52
CA ALA A 2 20.43 5.55 -9.60
C ALA A 2 20.11 4.06 -9.80
N VAL A 3 19.25 3.51 -8.96
CA VAL A 3 18.78 2.12 -9.09
C VAL A 3 17.56 2.14 -9.99
N SER A 4 17.54 1.28 -11.02
CA SER A 4 16.40 1.19 -11.92
C SER A 4 15.17 0.66 -11.20
N ASN A 5 13.97 0.98 -11.70
CA ASN A 5 12.72 0.49 -11.15
C ASN A 5 12.66 -1.05 -11.15
N ALA A 6 13.24 -1.68 -12.18
CA ALA A 6 13.31 -3.14 -12.24
C ALA A 6 14.17 -3.73 -11.12
N SER A 7 15.30 -3.08 -10.79
CA SER A 7 16.17 -3.53 -9.70
C SER A 7 15.51 -3.37 -8.34
N ILE A 8 14.83 -2.25 -8.12
CA ILE A 8 14.06 -2.02 -6.89
C ILE A 8 12.99 -3.08 -6.72
N LYS A 9 12.25 -3.37 -7.79
CA LYS A 9 11.20 -4.39 -7.78
C LYS A 9 11.75 -5.77 -7.44
N GLN A 10 12.92 -6.14 -7.97
CA GLN A 10 13.56 -7.41 -7.66
C GLN A 10 13.94 -7.53 -6.19
N ILE A 11 14.45 -6.43 -5.59
CA ILE A 11 14.86 -6.41 -4.19
C ILE A 11 13.67 -6.50 -3.25
N LEU A 12 12.58 -5.80 -3.59
CA LEU A 12 11.42 -5.66 -2.70
C LEU A 12 10.39 -6.77 -2.85
N GLU A 13 10.37 -7.48 -3.98
CA GLU A 13 9.40 -8.56 -4.18
C GLU A 13 9.56 -9.64 -3.11
N PRO A 14 8.47 -10.03 -2.44
CA PRO A 14 8.53 -11.05 -1.40
C PRO A 14 9.07 -12.38 -1.92
N ARG A 15 9.97 -13.00 -1.16
CA ARG A 15 10.59 -14.28 -1.52
C ARG A 15 10.40 -15.26 -0.37
N ILE A 16 10.12 -16.51 -0.73
CA ILE A 16 9.94 -17.59 0.26
C ILE A 16 11.15 -18.52 0.17
N ASP A 17 11.81 -18.74 1.32
CA ASP A 17 12.90 -19.70 1.41
C ASP A 17 12.31 -21.12 1.29
N SER A 18 12.83 -21.90 0.35
CA SER A 18 12.33 -23.24 0.07
C SER A 18 12.56 -24.23 1.24
N LYS A 19 13.57 -23.99 2.05
CA LYS A 19 13.93 -24.88 3.18
C LYS A 19 13.18 -24.51 4.46
N THR A 20 13.25 -23.25 4.87
CA THR A 20 12.69 -22.79 6.14
C THR A 20 11.24 -22.29 6.00
N LYS A 21 10.78 -22.06 4.79
CA LYS A 21 9.49 -21.44 4.47
C LYS A 21 9.35 -20.01 5.02
N ARG A 22 10.42 -19.43 5.51
CA ARG A 22 10.42 -18.02 5.95
C ARG A 22 10.30 -17.10 4.75
N MET A 23 9.66 -15.97 4.96
CA MET A 23 9.45 -14.97 3.91
C MET A 23 10.44 -13.82 4.06
N ASP A 24 11.11 -13.47 2.96
CA ASP A 24 11.97 -12.29 2.88
C ASP A 24 11.18 -11.14 2.25
N ILE A 25 10.94 -10.11 3.03
CA ILE A 25 10.22 -8.90 2.61
C ILE A 25 11.22 -7.73 2.51
N GLY A 26 11.89 -7.65 1.36
CA GLY A 26 12.87 -6.58 1.13
C GLY A 26 13.98 -6.52 2.19
N GLY A 27 14.50 -7.68 2.59
CA GLY A 27 15.54 -7.77 3.61
C GLY A 27 15.04 -8.10 5.01
N LEU A 28 13.74 -7.99 5.27
CA LEU A 28 13.15 -8.38 6.55
C LEU A 28 12.73 -9.85 6.48
N LEU A 29 13.31 -10.69 7.36
CA LEU A 29 12.95 -12.10 7.44
C LEU A 29 11.85 -12.29 8.47
N ILE A 30 10.74 -12.89 8.05
CA ILE A 30 9.61 -13.16 8.92
C ILE A 30 9.25 -14.64 8.91
N PRO A 31 8.56 -15.13 9.95
CA PRO A 31 8.08 -16.52 9.97
C PRO A 31 7.17 -16.83 8.78
N PRO A 32 6.96 -18.11 8.45
CA PRO A 32 6.05 -18.46 7.35
C PRO A 32 4.67 -17.84 7.53
N THR A 33 4.17 -17.21 6.48
CA THR A 33 2.88 -16.51 6.52
C THR A 33 2.31 -16.38 5.12
N SER A 34 1.06 -15.93 5.00
CA SER A 34 0.45 -15.65 3.71
C SER A 34 1.10 -14.44 3.02
N LEU A 35 0.98 -14.39 1.70
CA LEU A 35 1.54 -13.27 0.93
C LEU A 35 0.98 -11.93 1.42
N ILE A 36 -0.34 -11.81 1.61
CA ILE A 36 -0.93 -10.55 2.03
C ILE A 36 -0.45 -10.13 3.42
N THR A 37 -0.32 -11.06 4.36
CA THR A 37 0.22 -10.77 5.69
C THR A 37 1.66 -10.30 5.61
N GLY A 38 2.47 -10.94 4.77
CA GLY A 38 3.85 -10.53 4.54
C GLY A 38 3.96 -9.13 3.96
N LEU A 39 3.13 -8.82 2.97
CA LEU A 39 3.10 -7.48 2.36
C LEU A 39 2.69 -6.40 3.38
N LEU A 40 1.69 -6.69 4.20
CA LEU A 40 1.26 -5.78 5.27
C LEU A 40 2.39 -5.56 6.29
N TYR A 41 3.09 -6.62 6.65
CA TYR A 41 4.25 -6.51 7.54
C TYR A 41 5.33 -5.61 6.93
N GLY A 42 5.65 -5.80 5.65
CA GLY A 42 6.63 -4.98 4.94
C GLY A 42 6.22 -3.51 4.89
N PHE A 43 4.96 -3.24 4.57
CA PHE A 43 4.44 -1.87 4.57
C PHE A 43 4.55 -1.21 5.95
N ALA A 44 4.21 -1.95 7.01
CA ALA A 44 4.20 -1.42 8.37
C ALA A 44 5.61 -1.17 8.92
N ASN A 45 6.60 -2.00 8.56
CA ASN A 45 7.87 -2.06 9.28
C ASN A 45 9.10 -1.61 8.50
N HIS A 46 8.99 -1.39 7.18
CA HIS A 46 10.13 -0.87 6.43
C HIS A 46 10.42 0.57 6.80
N GLU A 47 11.71 0.89 6.92
CA GLU A 47 12.18 2.24 7.24
C GLU A 47 12.17 3.16 6.02
N HIS A 48 12.34 2.60 4.82
CA HIS A 48 12.43 3.37 3.60
C HIS A 48 11.05 3.62 2.99
N LEU A 49 10.74 4.88 2.72
CA LEU A 49 9.44 5.28 2.17
C LEU A 49 9.18 4.67 0.80
N ARG A 50 10.20 4.50 -0.03
CA ARG A 50 10.03 3.85 -1.34
C ARG A 50 9.65 2.38 -1.21
N ALA A 51 10.17 1.68 -0.20
CA ALA A 51 9.75 0.31 0.08
C ALA A 51 8.29 0.27 0.54
N LYS A 52 7.90 1.18 1.43
CA LYS A 52 6.50 1.29 1.86
C LYS A 52 5.56 1.58 0.69
N GLU A 53 5.96 2.46 -0.21
CA GLU A 53 5.18 2.77 -1.42
C GLU A 53 5.01 1.51 -2.28
N TYR A 54 6.08 0.78 -2.51
CA TYR A 54 6.03 -0.46 -3.28
C TYR A 54 5.04 -1.46 -2.66
N TYR A 55 5.13 -1.68 -1.34
CA TYR A 55 4.25 -2.63 -0.66
C TYR A 55 2.80 -2.16 -0.63
N PHE A 56 2.57 -0.85 -0.51
CA PHE A 56 1.21 -0.32 -0.61
C PHE A 56 0.54 -0.73 -1.94
N TRP A 57 1.23 -0.52 -3.06
CA TRP A 57 0.67 -0.85 -4.37
C TRP A 57 0.54 -2.36 -4.57
N ARG A 58 1.50 -3.14 -4.05
CA ARG A 58 1.38 -4.60 -4.10
C ARG A 58 0.19 -5.11 -3.30
N ILE A 59 -0.09 -4.50 -2.15
CA ILE A 59 -1.28 -4.83 -1.35
C ILE A 59 -2.55 -4.49 -2.12
N CYS A 60 -2.59 -3.32 -2.78
CA CYS A 60 -3.73 -2.94 -3.61
C CYS A 60 -3.97 -3.95 -4.72
N ASP A 61 -2.90 -4.44 -5.37
CA ASP A 61 -3.01 -5.45 -6.42
C ASP A 61 -3.61 -6.76 -5.89
N GLU A 62 -3.18 -7.20 -4.70
CA GLU A 62 -3.68 -8.43 -4.11
C GLU A 62 -5.12 -8.32 -3.62
N LEU A 63 -5.51 -7.16 -3.07
CA LEU A 63 -6.85 -6.98 -2.50
C LEU A 63 -7.89 -6.59 -3.54
N TRP A 64 -7.55 -5.71 -4.47
CA TRP A 64 -8.53 -5.04 -5.33
C TRP A 64 -8.30 -5.22 -6.82
N ASN A 65 -7.11 -5.61 -7.25
CA ASN A 65 -6.78 -5.79 -8.67
C ASN A 65 -6.35 -7.22 -8.97
N HIS A 66 -6.83 -8.17 -8.18
CA HIS A 66 -6.51 -9.58 -8.36
C HIS A 66 -6.94 -10.07 -9.75
N GLU A 67 -6.16 -10.99 -10.34
CA GLU A 67 -6.43 -11.52 -11.69
C GLU A 67 -7.82 -12.13 -11.83
N ASP A 68 -8.36 -12.69 -10.75
CA ASP A 68 -9.67 -13.34 -10.74
C ASP A 68 -10.83 -12.34 -10.70
N LEU A 69 -10.56 -11.04 -10.48
CA LEU A 69 -11.61 -10.03 -10.45
C LEU A 69 -11.93 -9.54 -11.86
N PRO A 70 -13.20 -9.33 -12.20
CA PRO A 70 -13.59 -8.87 -13.54
C PRO A 70 -13.12 -7.45 -13.84
N GLU A 71 -12.92 -6.63 -12.82
CA GLU A 71 -12.50 -5.24 -12.97
C GLU A 71 -11.46 -4.89 -11.91
N LYS A 72 -10.55 -4.00 -12.27
CA LYS A 72 -9.59 -3.45 -11.32
C LYS A 72 -10.26 -2.37 -10.49
N LEU A 73 -10.29 -2.54 -9.18
CA LEU A 73 -10.96 -1.62 -8.26
C LEU A 73 -10.07 -0.46 -7.82
N MET A 74 -8.75 -0.65 -7.84
CA MET A 74 -7.81 0.41 -7.46
C MET A 74 -6.82 0.65 -8.60
N ILE A 75 -7.02 1.72 -9.35
CA ILE A 75 -6.19 2.04 -10.50
C ILE A 75 -5.00 2.90 -10.05
N ARG A 76 -3.80 2.43 -10.40
CA ARG A 76 -2.57 3.17 -10.17
C ARG A 76 -2.36 4.15 -11.32
N HIS A 77 -2.68 5.43 -11.08
CA HIS A 77 -2.48 6.50 -12.03
C HIS A 77 -1.67 7.63 -11.37
N PRO A 78 -1.14 8.60 -12.15
CA PRO A 78 -0.24 9.61 -11.61
C PRO A 78 -0.79 10.37 -10.41
N TRP A 79 -2.08 10.72 -10.40
CA TRP A 79 -2.71 11.40 -9.27
C TRP A 79 -2.72 10.54 -8.01
N ALA A 80 -3.07 9.27 -8.15
CA ALA A 80 -3.07 8.34 -7.02
C ALA A 80 -1.66 8.16 -6.47
N GLU A 81 -0.66 8.03 -7.34
CA GLU A 81 0.74 7.91 -6.93
C GLU A 81 1.21 9.14 -6.16
N GLN A 82 0.86 10.33 -6.63
CA GLN A 82 1.21 11.57 -5.93
C GLN A 82 0.56 11.65 -4.56
N MET A 83 -0.71 11.29 -4.45
CA MET A 83 -1.42 11.29 -3.17
C MET A 83 -0.81 10.31 -2.17
N VAL A 84 -0.51 9.10 -2.59
CA VAL A 84 0.11 8.08 -1.74
C VAL A 84 1.51 8.51 -1.30
N TRP A 85 2.30 9.04 -2.23
CA TRP A 85 3.64 9.52 -1.90
C TRP A 85 3.60 10.70 -0.92
N ALA A 86 2.68 11.62 -1.11
CA ALA A 86 2.49 12.73 -0.18
C ALA A 86 2.05 12.23 1.20
N ALA A 87 1.16 11.25 1.25
CA ALA A 87 0.70 10.67 2.51
C ALA A 87 1.84 9.97 3.27
N LEU A 88 2.73 9.30 2.56
CA LEU A 88 3.91 8.66 3.16
C LEU A 88 4.90 9.67 3.75
N ASN A 89 5.03 10.83 3.11
CA ASN A 89 6.05 11.81 3.46
C ASN A 89 5.58 12.86 4.46
N ASN A 90 4.29 12.92 4.77
CA ASN A 90 3.73 13.97 5.60
C ASN A 90 2.80 13.40 6.66
N LYS A 91 2.91 13.95 7.86
CA LYS A 91 2.02 13.59 8.96
C LYS A 91 0.59 14.11 8.72
N TYR A 92 0.49 15.27 8.11
CA TYR A 92 -0.78 15.92 7.76
C TYR A 92 -0.81 16.17 6.26
N LEU A 93 -1.94 15.87 5.65
CA LEU A 93 -2.11 16.02 4.20
C LEU A 93 -3.50 16.54 3.90
N ALA A 94 -3.56 17.56 3.05
CA ALA A 94 -4.80 18.04 2.47
C ALA A 94 -4.76 17.79 0.97
N VAL A 95 -5.82 17.18 0.43
CA VAL A 95 -5.92 16.86 -0.99
C VAL A 95 -7.11 17.61 -1.58
N GLY A 96 -6.82 18.50 -2.52
CA GLY A 96 -7.83 19.23 -3.28
C GLY A 96 -7.91 18.71 -4.71
N GLY A 97 -9.06 18.89 -5.34
CA GLY A 97 -9.25 18.49 -6.72
C GLY A 97 -10.72 18.37 -7.06
N SER A 98 -11.01 18.04 -8.32
CA SER A 98 -12.38 17.88 -8.78
C SER A 98 -13.03 16.64 -8.15
N ALA A 99 -14.36 16.63 -8.11
CA ALA A 99 -15.13 15.55 -7.50
C ALA A 99 -14.87 14.18 -8.16
N SER A 100 -14.45 14.16 -9.42
CA SER A 100 -14.24 12.91 -10.16
C SER A 100 -12.77 12.53 -10.28
N SER A 101 -11.88 13.13 -9.47
CA SER A 101 -10.43 12.87 -9.56
C SER A 101 -9.98 11.59 -8.86
N GLY A 102 -10.88 10.90 -8.16
CA GLY A 102 -10.55 9.66 -7.46
C GLY A 102 -9.88 9.86 -6.12
N LYS A 103 -9.85 11.10 -5.58
CA LYS A 103 -9.17 11.38 -4.32
C LYS A 103 -9.77 10.64 -3.12
N SER A 104 -11.09 10.57 -3.03
CA SER A 104 -11.77 9.85 -1.96
C SER A 104 -11.50 8.34 -2.03
N HIS A 105 -11.52 7.80 -3.24
CA HIS A 105 -11.24 6.38 -3.46
C HIS A 105 -9.80 6.02 -3.05
N THR A 106 -8.83 6.84 -3.46
CA THR A 106 -7.42 6.62 -3.13
C THR A 106 -7.18 6.76 -1.62
N MET A 107 -7.76 7.78 -1.00
CA MET A 107 -7.60 7.99 0.45
C MET A 107 -8.31 6.91 1.26
N ALA A 108 -9.43 6.38 0.78
CA ALA A 108 -10.09 5.24 1.42
C ALA A 108 -9.18 3.99 1.37
N ALA A 109 -8.57 3.71 0.23
CA ALA A 109 -7.62 2.61 0.09
C ALA A 109 -6.42 2.79 1.03
N TRP A 110 -5.87 4.00 1.10
CA TRP A 110 -4.78 4.34 2.01
C TRP A 110 -5.16 4.06 3.47
N GLY A 111 -6.34 4.49 3.89
CA GLY A 111 -6.83 4.26 5.24
C GLY A 111 -7.00 2.78 5.56
N ILE A 112 -7.58 2.02 4.65
CA ILE A 112 -7.80 0.58 4.83
C ILE A 112 -6.46 -0.16 4.96
N VAL A 113 -5.49 0.12 4.10
CA VAL A 113 -4.18 -0.53 4.14
C VAL A 113 -3.46 -0.22 5.45
N ASN A 114 -3.49 1.04 5.89
CA ASN A 114 -2.90 1.43 7.17
C ASN A 114 -3.56 0.72 8.33
N TRP A 115 -4.88 0.63 8.33
CA TRP A 115 -5.61 -0.07 9.39
C TRP A 115 -5.28 -1.57 9.41
N LEU A 116 -5.27 -2.21 8.24
CA LEU A 116 -4.95 -3.63 8.14
C LEU A 116 -3.52 -3.94 8.61
N SER A 117 -2.58 -3.03 8.36
CA SER A 117 -1.18 -3.25 8.74
C SER A 117 -0.93 -3.10 10.24
N LYS A 118 -1.68 -2.23 10.93
CA LYS A 118 -1.58 -2.00 12.37
C LYS A 118 -2.95 -1.72 12.99
N PRO A 119 -3.84 -2.72 13.08
CA PRO A 119 -5.22 -2.48 13.52
C PRO A 119 -5.34 -1.93 14.94
N LYS A 120 -4.41 -2.31 15.82
CA LYS A 120 -4.42 -1.87 17.22
C LYS A 120 -3.99 -0.42 17.41
N ASP A 121 -3.20 0.09 16.47
CA ASP A 121 -2.58 1.42 16.58
C ASP A 121 -3.16 2.42 15.58
N THR A 122 -4.17 2.03 14.81
CA THR A 122 -4.70 2.85 13.73
C THR A 122 -6.19 3.10 13.91
N LEU A 123 -6.57 4.36 13.82
CA LEU A 123 -7.97 4.79 13.77
C LEU A 123 -8.19 5.54 12.46
N VAL A 124 -9.17 5.10 11.69
CA VAL A 124 -9.53 5.78 10.45
C VAL A 124 -10.89 6.45 10.63
N LEU A 125 -10.92 7.77 10.50
CA LEU A 125 -12.14 8.56 10.58
C LEU A 125 -12.42 9.17 9.22
N MET A 126 -13.61 8.90 8.68
CA MET A 126 -14.07 9.50 7.44
C MET A 126 -15.29 10.35 7.74
N THR A 127 -15.18 11.63 7.40
CA THR A 127 -16.26 12.58 7.64
C THR A 127 -16.64 13.29 6.34
N SER A 128 -17.88 13.72 6.26
CA SER A 128 -18.37 14.51 5.13
C SER A 128 -19.02 15.77 5.67
N THR A 129 -18.82 16.87 4.96
CA THR A 129 -19.42 18.16 5.32
C THR A 129 -20.88 18.28 4.85
N THR A 130 -21.34 17.36 4.01
CA THR A 130 -22.67 17.40 3.43
C THR A 130 -23.41 16.13 3.73
N LEU A 131 -24.43 16.21 4.56
CA LEU A 131 -25.41 15.16 4.74
C LEU A 131 -26.54 15.44 3.76
N ARG A 132 -26.66 14.61 2.74
CA ARG A 132 -27.80 14.65 1.84
C ARG A 132 -28.55 13.34 1.97
N GLU A 133 -29.78 13.50 2.30
CA GLU A 133 -30.71 12.39 2.31
C GLU A 133 -31.19 12.08 0.91
#